data_aab9b9127ca0c4708f81d42cbf0e26f9
#
_entry.id   aab9b9127ca0c4708f81d42cbf0e26f9
#
_cell.length_a   1.000
_cell.length_b   1.000
_cell.length_c   1.000
_cell.angle_alpha   90.00
_cell.angle_beta   90.00
_cell.angle_gamma   90.00
#
_symmetry.space_group_name_H-M   'P 1'
#
loop_
_entity.id
_entity.type
_entity.pdbx_description
1 polymer ?
#
loop_
_entity_poly.entity_id
_entity_poly.type
_entity_poly.pdbx_seq_one_letter_code
_entity_poly.pdbx_strand_id
1 'polypeptide(L)'
;MVLVYYRLYITYTLMEFLFGLDQSNVCRDIQKIERLIRCCLPIPQKLYKVTKRLKTKEEVEEYFPGFMAFTDCTEQPIPRPKNRIRKRKFYSGKRKKHTVKNLYTSNQKGLLIYKTKHKQRGRRHDYRIYKKNYPDLPKDVMSMYDLGFLGVEKDFPEQKSLLPIKKEKGCDLTAEEKEYNKNHSAKRIVIEHAICRIKKYRIMNDVFRNRLRKYDRISDIVSGLVNYRIMNTF
;
A
#
# COMPACT_ATOMS: atom_id res chain seq x y z
N MET A 1 6.72 -7.15 22.48
CA MET A 1 6.08 -5.84 22.74
C MET A 1 5.68 -5.12 21.44
N VAL A 2 6.60 -4.65 20.55
CA VAL A 2 6.26 -3.87 19.33
C VAL A 2 5.30 -4.61 18.39
N LEU A 3 5.52 -5.89 18.12
CA LEU A 3 4.64 -6.68 17.24
C LEU A 3 3.23 -6.83 17.83
N VAL A 4 3.10 -6.99 19.14
CA VAL A 4 1.81 -7.02 19.85
C VAL A 4 1.11 -5.68 19.70
N TYR A 5 1.81 -4.58 19.95
CA TYR A 5 1.28 -3.23 19.76
C TYR A 5 0.79 -3.00 18.32
N TYR A 6 1.56 -3.39 17.32
CA TYR A 6 1.18 -3.22 15.90
C TYR A 6 0.00 -4.11 15.53
N ARG A 7 0.00 -5.36 16.01
CA ARG A 7 -1.04 -6.33 15.68
C ARG A 7 -2.38 -6.00 16.31
N LEU A 8 -2.38 -5.65 17.62
CA LEU A 8 -3.58 -5.44 18.41
C LEU A 8 -3.98 -3.97 18.52
N TYR A 9 -3.02 -3.07 18.37
CA TYR A 9 -3.18 -1.62 18.48
C TYR A 9 -3.87 -1.18 19.80
N ILE A 10 -3.48 -1.81 20.90
CA ILE A 10 -3.94 -1.52 22.25
C ILE A 10 -3.33 -0.22 22.80
N THR A 11 -3.81 0.28 23.94
CA THR A 11 -3.26 1.47 24.60
C THR A 11 -1.93 1.16 25.28
N TYR A 12 -1.14 2.18 25.54
CA TYR A 12 0.10 2.01 26.30
C TYR A 12 -0.16 1.59 27.76
N THR A 13 -1.29 1.99 28.35
CA THR A 13 -1.75 1.50 29.67
C THR A 13 -1.94 -0.02 29.67
N LEU A 14 -2.58 -0.58 28.64
CA LEU A 14 -2.74 -2.03 28.56
C LEU A 14 -1.40 -2.72 28.27
N MET A 15 -0.50 -2.08 27.52
CA MET A 15 0.86 -2.57 27.29
C MET A 15 1.68 -2.58 28.60
N GLU A 16 1.54 -1.54 29.42
CA GLU A 16 2.12 -1.46 30.78
C GLU A 16 1.70 -2.66 31.62
N PHE A 17 0.41 -2.92 31.69
CA PHE A 17 -0.13 -4.08 32.41
C PHE A 17 0.40 -5.41 31.88
N LEU A 18 0.42 -5.59 30.55
CA LEU A 18 0.83 -6.86 29.93
C LEU A 18 2.33 -7.14 30.03
N PHE A 19 3.16 -6.12 30.10
CA PHE A 19 4.63 -6.24 30.07
C PHE A 19 5.32 -5.82 31.36
N GLY A 20 4.58 -5.36 32.37
CA GLY A 20 5.14 -4.90 33.64
C GLY A 20 6.07 -3.68 33.49
N LEU A 21 5.81 -2.79 32.55
CA LEU A 21 6.64 -1.63 32.23
C LEU A 21 5.82 -0.34 32.32
N ASP A 22 6.40 0.73 32.88
CA ASP A 22 5.78 2.05 32.83
C ASP A 22 5.47 2.52 31.40
N GLN A 23 4.36 3.24 31.20
CA GLN A 23 3.90 3.72 29.89
C GLN A 23 4.95 4.52 29.13
N SER A 24 5.75 5.33 29.84
CA SER A 24 6.82 6.13 29.23
C SER A 24 7.94 5.23 28.71
N ASN A 25 8.26 4.14 29.42
CA ASN A 25 9.20 3.12 28.97
C ASN A 25 8.66 2.37 27.77
N VAL A 26 7.40 1.90 27.81
CA VAL A 26 6.72 1.29 26.66
C VAL A 26 6.82 2.20 25.44
N CYS A 27 6.54 3.49 25.59
CA CYS A 27 6.60 4.44 24.46
C CYS A 27 8.02 4.60 23.92
N ARG A 28 9.03 4.70 24.79
CA ARG A 28 10.46 4.85 24.41
C ARG A 28 10.98 3.61 23.72
N ASP A 29 10.69 2.45 24.26
CA ASP A 29 11.13 1.15 23.71
C ASP A 29 10.51 0.87 22.36
N ILE A 30 9.20 1.13 22.20
CA ILE A 30 8.55 1.01 20.90
C ILE A 30 9.27 1.90 19.87
N GLN A 31 9.55 3.16 20.19
CA GLN A 31 10.21 4.09 19.27
C GLN A 31 11.66 3.69 18.95
N LYS A 32 12.40 3.15 19.91
CA LYS A 32 13.76 2.63 19.72
C LYS A 32 13.76 1.42 18.82
N ILE A 33 12.93 0.44 19.13
CA ILE A 33 12.84 -0.83 18.39
C ILE A 33 12.29 -0.61 16.98
N GLU A 34 11.32 0.30 16.77
CA GLU A 34 10.81 0.67 15.42
C GLU A 34 11.94 1.07 14.47
N ARG A 35 12.96 1.79 14.94
CA ARG A 35 14.09 2.21 14.10
C ARG A 35 14.92 1.00 13.67
N LEU A 36 15.23 0.11 14.60
CA LEU A 36 16.00 -1.11 14.34
C LEU A 36 15.26 -2.04 13.39
N ILE A 37 14.01 -2.35 13.69
CA ILE A 37 13.18 -3.24 12.84
C ILE A 37 13.09 -2.69 11.42
N ARG A 38 12.89 -1.38 11.25
CA ARG A 38 12.83 -0.77 9.91
C ARG A 38 14.12 -0.95 9.11
N CYS A 39 15.27 -0.95 9.78
CA CYS A 39 16.56 -1.19 9.12
C CYS A 39 16.73 -2.65 8.66
N CYS A 40 16.19 -3.62 9.39
CA CYS A 40 16.33 -5.05 9.08
C CYS A 40 15.31 -5.53 8.05
N LEU A 41 14.10 -4.95 8.02
CA LEU A 41 13.01 -5.44 7.19
C LEU A 41 13.19 -5.11 5.69
N PRO A 42 12.66 -5.97 4.78
CA PRO A 42 12.53 -5.71 3.35
C PRO A 42 11.37 -4.74 3.07
N ILE A 43 11.54 -3.48 3.48
CA ILE A 43 10.52 -2.45 3.25
C ILE A 43 10.40 -2.11 1.76
N PRO A 44 9.22 -1.68 1.27
CA PRO A 44 8.99 -1.40 -0.14
C PRO A 44 10.02 -0.47 -0.77
N GLN A 45 10.51 0.54 -0.03
CA GLN A 45 11.51 1.48 -0.54
C GLN A 45 12.87 0.84 -0.84
N LYS A 46 13.26 -0.21 -0.09
CA LYS A 46 14.50 -0.96 -0.35
C LYS A 46 14.34 -1.80 -1.62
N LEU A 47 13.23 -2.53 -1.73
CA LEU A 47 12.91 -3.35 -2.91
C LEU A 47 12.78 -2.48 -4.16
N TYR A 48 12.12 -1.32 -4.06
CA TYR A 48 12.00 -0.38 -5.15
C TYR A 48 13.35 0.16 -5.65
N LYS A 49 14.30 0.38 -4.75
CA LYS A 49 15.66 0.78 -5.15
C LYS A 49 16.36 -0.30 -5.98
N VAL A 50 16.15 -1.57 -5.64
CA VAL A 50 16.65 -2.70 -6.45
C VAL A 50 15.95 -2.72 -7.79
N THR A 51 14.62 -2.75 -7.82
CA THR A 51 13.81 -2.77 -9.05
C THR A 51 14.19 -1.63 -10.01
N LYS A 52 14.45 -0.44 -9.49
CA LYS A 52 14.85 0.73 -10.29
C LYS A 52 16.24 0.60 -10.94
N ARG A 53 17.10 -0.27 -10.45
CA ARG A 53 18.42 -0.54 -11.02
C ARG A 53 18.39 -1.53 -12.16
N LEU A 54 17.34 -2.37 -12.22
CA LEU A 54 17.15 -3.37 -13.27
C LEU A 54 16.72 -2.64 -14.55
N LYS A 55 17.54 -2.71 -15.58
CA LYS A 55 17.33 -1.99 -16.84
C LYS A 55 16.87 -2.92 -17.96
N THR A 56 17.32 -4.15 -17.94
CA THR A 56 17.00 -5.14 -18.98
C THR A 56 15.92 -6.12 -18.52
N LYS A 57 15.28 -6.76 -19.49
CA LYS A 57 14.26 -7.78 -19.23
C LYS A 57 14.86 -9.00 -18.53
N GLU A 58 16.07 -9.36 -18.91
CA GLU A 58 16.83 -10.47 -18.35
C GLU A 58 17.13 -10.23 -16.87
N GLU A 59 17.63 -9.05 -16.53
CA GLU A 59 17.85 -8.65 -15.12
C GLU A 59 16.56 -8.68 -14.29
N VAL A 60 15.44 -8.22 -14.90
CA VAL A 60 14.13 -8.25 -14.21
C VAL A 60 13.68 -9.68 -13.99
N GLU A 61 13.83 -10.55 -14.99
CA GLU A 61 13.41 -11.95 -14.92
C GLU A 61 14.26 -12.74 -13.90
N GLU A 62 15.56 -12.45 -13.81
CA GLU A 62 16.45 -13.07 -12.83
C GLU A 62 16.04 -12.76 -11.38
N TYR A 63 15.77 -11.48 -11.07
CA TYR A 63 15.41 -11.05 -9.71
C TYR A 63 13.93 -11.24 -9.37
N PHE A 64 13.06 -11.14 -10.36
CA PHE A 64 11.60 -11.22 -10.21
C PHE A 64 10.97 -12.03 -11.34
N PRO A 65 11.15 -13.36 -11.37
CA PRO A 65 10.64 -14.20 -12.45
C PRO A 65 9.14 -13.97 -12.74
N GLY A 66 8.80 -13.75 -14.01
CA GLY A 66 7.44 -13.48 -14.46
C GLY A 66 6.85 -12.17 -13.88
N PHE A 67 7.67 -11.15 -13.68
CA PHE A 67 7.27 -9.93 -12.97
C PHE A 67 6.09 -9.21 -13.63
N MET A 68 4.98 -9.21 -12.93
CA MET A 68 3.81 -8.36 -13.20
C MET A 68 3.59 -7.43 -12.01
N ALA A 69 3.30 -6.16 -12.28
CA ALA A 69 3.04 -5.17 -11.25
C ALA A 69 1.54 -4.97 -11.06
N PHE A 70 1.07 -4.99 -9.82
CA PHE A 70 -0.31 -4.75 -9.44
C PHE A 70 -0.37 -3.54 -8.53
N THR A 71 -1.12 -2.51 -8.92
CA THR A 71 -1.18 -1.26 -8.18
C THR A 71 -2.57 -0.97 -7.66
N ASP A 72 -2.67 -0.60 -6.39
CA ASP A 72 -3.91 -0.19 -5.75
C ASP A 72 -3.66 0.82 -4.62
N CYS A 73 -4.71 1.58 -4.26
CA CYS A 73 -4.70 2.51 -3.14
C CYS A 73 -5.50 1.98 -1.96
N THR A 74 -4.96 2.13 -0.76
CA THR A 74 -5.72 1.85 0.45
C THR A 74 -5.90 3.09 1.31
N GLU A 75 -7.04 3.16 1.98
CA GLU A 75 -7.39 4.23 2.90
C GLU A 75 -7.40 3.74 4.34
N GLN A 76 -6.90 4.60 5.24
CA GLN A 76 -7.01 4.38 6.68
C GLN A 76 -7.69 5.57 7.36
N PRO A 77 -8.68 5.33 8.24
CA PRO A 77 -9.34 6.39 8.98
C PRO A 77 -8.38 7.07 9.98
N ILE A 78 -8.59 8.37 10.15
CA ILE A 78 -7.89 9.21 11.13
C ILE A 78 -8.91 9.99 11.96
N PRO A 79 -8.53 10.44 13.16
CA PRO A 79 -9.37 11.35 13.93
C PRO A 79 -9.71 12.60 13.12
N ARG A 80 -10.92 13.13 13.33
CA ARG A 80 -11.37 14.35 12.65
C ARG A 80 -10.43 15.52 12.96
N PRO A 81 -9.77 16.14 11.96
CA PRO A 81 -8.88 17.26 12.21
C PRO A 81 -9.65 18.48 12.76
N LYS A 82 -9.06 19.21 13.70
CA LYS A 82 -9.68 20.44 14.25
C LYS A 82 -9.73 21.56 13.22
N ASN A 83 -8.66 21.75 12.45
CA ASN A 83 -8.53 22.82 11.47
C ASN A 83 -9.47 22.58 10.26
N ARG A 84 -10.24 23.61 9.84
CA ARG A 84 -11.24 23.58 8.76
C ARG A 84 -10.62 23.14 7.42
N ILE A 85 -9.45 23.66 7.08
CA ILE A 85 -8.75 23.34 5.81
C ILE A 85 -8.35 21.86 5.82
N ARG A 86 -7.81 21.36 6.94
CA ARG A 86 -7.45 19.94 7.07
C ARG A 86 -8.69 19.04 7.02
N LYS A 87 -9.80 19.40 7.68
CA LYS A 87 -11.08 18.66 7.56
C LYS A 87 -11.41 18.41 6.09
N ARG A 88 -11.48 19.49 5.28
CA ARG A 88 -11.80 19.38 3.85
C ARG A 88 -10.79 18.54 3.06
N LYS A 89 -9.50 18.67 3.35
CA LYS A 89 -8.42 17.95 2.63
C LYS A 89 -8.36 16.46 2.92
N PHE A 90 -8.69 16.03 4.14
CA PHE A 90 -8.62 14.62 4.55
C PHE A 90 -9.95 13.88 4.46
N TYR A 91 -11.05 14.54 4.16
CA TYR A 91 -12.35 13.89 4.03
C TYR A 91 -12.44 13.05 2.75
N SER A 92 -12.68 11.75 2.91
CA SER A 92 -12.97 10.82 1.82
C SER A 92 -14.47 10.73 1.59
N GLY A 93 -14.93 11.15 0.41
CA GLY A 93 -16.33 11.00 0.01
C GLY A 93 -16.76 9.55 -0.10
N LYS A 94 -15.87 8.65 -0.55
CA LYS A 94 -16.09 7.21 -0.67
C LYS A 94 -16.31 6.56 0.72
N ARG A 95 -15.49 6.91 1.70
CA ARG A 95 -15.53 6.32 3.05
C ARG A 95 -16.39 7.09 4.04
N LYS A 96 -16.89 8.29 3.69
CA LYS A 96 -17.63 9.19 4.58
C LYS A 96 -16.89 9.48 5.90
N LYS A 97 -15.56 9.44 5.89
CA LYS A 97 -14.67 9.62 7.05
C LYS A 97 -13.43 10.43 6.65
N HIS A 98 -12.70 10.94 7.65
CA HIS A 98 -11.38 11.53 7.42
C HIS A 98 -10.36 10.41 7.32
N THR A 99 -9.59 10.39 6.23
CA THR A 99 -8.67 9.30 5.93
C THR A 99 -7.32 9.82 5.41
N VAL A 100 -6.32 8.96 5.51
CA VAL A 100 -5.08 9.04 4.74
C VAL A 100 -5.02 7.88 3.78
N LYS A 101 -4.30 8.07 2.66
CA LYS A 101 -4.12 7.06 1.62
C LYS A 101 -2.66 6.72 1.44
N ASN A 102 -2.38 5.47 1.11
CA ASN A 102 -1.13 5.03 0.49
C ASN A 102 -1.44 4.27 -0.79
N LEU A 103 -0.64 4.49 -1.81
CA LEU A 103 -0.61 3.66 -3.00
C LEU A 103 0.47 2.60 -2.79
N TYR A 104 0.16 1.37 -3.15
CA TYR A 104 1.04 0.21 -3.12
C TYR A 104 1.13 -0.41 -4.51
N THR A 105 2.31 -0.93 -4.82
CA THR A 105 2.51 -1.80 -5.98
C THR A 105 3.15 -3.10 -5.50
N SER A 106 2.59 -4.22 -5.91
CA SER A 106 3.13 -5.56 -5.61
C SER A 106 3.46 -6.32 -6.89
N ASN A 107 4.28 -7.37 -6.76
CA ASN A 107 4.45 -8.37 -7.81
C ASN A 107 3.37 -9.46 -7.70
N GLN A 108 3.41 -10.47 -8.61
CA GLN A 108 2.46 -11.59 -8.65
C GLN A 108 2.50 -12.51 -7.41
N LYS A 109 3.55 -12.48 -6.61
CA LYS A 109 3.63 -13.18 -5.31
C LYS A 109 3.03 -12.37 -4.16
N GLY A 110 2.59 -11.13 -4.43
CA GLY A 110 2.07 -10.19 -3.43
C GLY A 110 3.16 -9.47 -2.64
N LEU A 111 4.44 -9.57 -3.08
CA LEU A 111 5.54 -8.83 -2.48
C LEU A 111 5.38 -7.34 -2.80
N LEU A 112 5.30 -6.52 -1.76
CA LEU A 112 5.12 -5.07 -1.88
C LEU A 112 6.44 -4.42 -2.31
N ILE A 113 6.55 -4.06 -3.59
CA ILE A 113 7.77 -3.51 -4.17
C ILE A 113 7.82 -1.99 -4.01
N TYR A 114 6.67 -1.34 -4.11
CA TYR A 114 6.56 0.11 -4.02
C TYR A 114 5.44 0.53 -3.06
N LYS A 115 5.67 1.65 -2.40
CA LYS A 115 4.71 2.40 -1.59
C LYS A 115 5.00 3.89 -1.73
N THR A 116 3.97 4.72 -1.78
CA THR A 116 4.17 6.18 -1.73
C THR A 116 5.02 6.58 -0.53
N LYS A 117 6.07 7.38 -0.78
CA LYS A 117 7.01 7.84 0.27
C LYS A 117 6.29 8.53 1.42
N HIS A 118 5.27 9.32 1.10
CA HIS A 118 4.47 10.04 2.07
C HIS A 118 2.99 9.72 1.90
N LYS A 119 2.30 9.58 3.05
CA LYS A 119 0.84 9.44 3.09
C LYS A 119 0.14 10.56 2.30
N GLN A 120 -0.90 10.20 1.61
CA GLN A 120 -1.72 11.08 0.81
C GLN A 120 -3.01 11.45 1.55
N ARG A 121 -3.66 12.53 1.11
CA ARG A 121 -4.91 13.00 1.71
C ARG A 121 -6.09 12.20 1.18
N GLY A 122 -7.04 11.82 2.03
CA GLY A 122 -8.19 10.99 1.67
C GLY A 122 -9.05 11.51 0.51
N ARG A 123 -9.13 12.84 0.35
CA ARG A 123 -9.87 13.46 -0.75
C ARG A 123 -9.23 13.25 -2.14
N ARG A 124 -7.93 12.91 -2.20
CA ARG A 124 -7.26 12.75 -3.50
C ARG A 124 -7.77 11.51 -4.22
N HIS A 125 -8.01 11.66 -5.53
CA HIS A 125 -8.30 10.54 -6.41
C HIS A 125 -7.07 9.65 -6.58
N ASP A 126 -7.25 8.34 -6.66
CA ASP A 126 -6.17 7.35 -6.64
C ASP A 126 -5.23 7.52 -7.85
N TYR A 127 -5.77 7.74 -9.04
CA TYR A 127 -4.98 8.04 -10.23
C TYR A 127 -4.15 9.33 -10.09
N ARG A 128 -4.69 10.40 -9.45
CA ARG A 128 -3.92 11.62 -9.18
C ARG A 128 -2.78 11.38 -8.20
N ILE A 129 -2.95 10.44 -7.27
CA ILE A 129 -1.87 10.01 -6.38
C ILE A 129 -0.80 9.29 -7.19
N TYR A 130 -1.20 8.38 -8.07
CA TYR A 130 -0.33 7.64 -8.96
C TYR A 130 0.51 8.58 -9.84
N LYS A 131 -0.12 9.48 -10.59
CA LYS A 131 0.58 10.46 -11.46
C LYS A 131 1.65 11.25 -10.71
N LYS A 132 1.35 11.67 -9.47
CA LYS A 132 2.30 12.44 -8.66
C LYS A 132 3.45 11.61 -8.09
N ASN A 133 3.24 10.33 -7.88
CA ASN A 133 4.19 9.45 -7.21
C ASN A 133 4.52 8.25 -8.11
N TYR A 134 4.49 8.46 -9.42
CA TYR A 134 4.70 7.42 -10.42
C TYR A 134 5.84 6.49 -10.01
N PRO A 135 5.57 5.19 -9.81
CA PRO A 135 6.62 4.21 -9.60
C PRO A 135 7.27 3.93 -10.95
N ASP A 136 8.43 4.50 -11.18
CA ASP A 136 9.27 4.28 -12.34
C ASP A 136 9.76 2.82 -12.32
N LEU A 137 8.95 1.94 -12.88
CA LEU A 137 9.23 0.50 -13.04
C LEU A 137 9.90 0.25 -14.37
N PRO A 138 10.65 -0.87 -14.53
CA PRO A 138 11.21 -1.24 -15.83
C PRO A 138 10.12 -1.30 -16.90
N LYS A 139 10.41 -0.77 -18.12
CA LYS A 139 9.44 -0.58 -19.21
C LYS A 139 8.76 -1.88 -19.65
N ASP A 140 9.45 -3.00 -19.51
CA ASP A 140 8.94 -4.32 -19.91
C ASP A 140 8.00 -4.96 -18.92
N VAL A 141 7.88 -4.40 -17.73
CA VAL A 141 6.99 -4.89 -16.68
C VAL A 141 5.54 -4.56 -17.01
N MET A 142 4.71 -5.59 -17.17
CA MET A 142 3.27 -5.42 -17.34
C MET A 142 2.63 -4.95 -16.05
N SER A 143 1.95 -3.81 -16.08
CA SER A 143 1.30 -3.21 -14.91
C SER A 143 -0.21 -3.31 -15.02
N MET A 144 -0.86 -3.84 -13.97
CA MET A 144 -2.31 -4.01 -13.91
C MET A 144 -2.94 -3.02 -12.93
N TYR A 145 -4.04 -2.42 -13.38
CA TYR A 145 -4.75 -1.38 -12.64
C TYR A 145 -6.25 -1.67 -12.58
N ASP A 146 -6.97 -0.96 -11.71
CA ASP A 146 -8.43 -0.92 -11.73
C ASP A 146 -8.97 0.25 -12.59
N LEU A 147 -10.29 0.34 -12.75
CA LEU A 147 -10.96 1.45 -13.45
C LEU A 147 -10.65 2.83 -12.86
N GLY A 148 -10.22 2.90 -11.62
CA GLY A 148 -9.81 4.15 -10.98
C GLY A 148 -8.54 4.78 -11.58
N PHE A 149 -7.82 4.03 -12.43
CA PHE A 149 -6.59 4.46 -13.10
C PHE A 149 -6.75 4.71 -14.60
N LEU A 150 -7.99 4.86 -15.08
CA LEU A 150 -8.26 5.21 -16.48
C LEU A 150 -7.46 6.44 -16.90
N GLY A 151 -6.81 6.35 -18.07
CA GLY A 151 -5.91 7.37 -18.60
C GLY A 151 -4.43 7.11 -18.37
N VAL A 152 -4.05 6.05 -17.63
CA VAL A 152 -2.64 5.69 -17.41
C VAL A 152 -1.91 5.44 -18.73
N GLU A 153 -2.55 4.78 -19.69
CA GLU A 153 -2.00 4.47 -21.02
C GLU A 153 -1.66 5.72 -21.83
N LYS A 154 -2.48 6.80 -21.66
CA LYS A 154 -2.25 8.09 -22.32
C LYS A 154 -1.13 8.88 -21.67
N ASP A 155 -1.10 8.88 -20.32
CA ASP A 155 -0.15 9.69 -19.56
C ASP A 155 1.24 9.01 -19.44
N PHE A 156 1.30 7.69 -19.59
CA PHE A 156 2.52 6.88 -19.46
C PHE A 156 2.59 5.83 -20.59
N PRO A 157 2.70 6.25 -21.86
CA PRO A 157 2.62 5.35 -23.03
C PRO A 157 3.76 4.32 -23.08
N GLU A 158 4.87 4.60 -22.42
CA GLU A 158 6.03 3.68 -22.36
C GLU A 158 5.83 2.53 -21.37
N GLN A 159 4.85 2.65 -20.44
CA GLN A 159 4.53 1.63 -19.47
C GLN A 159 3.49 0.67 -20.03
N LYS A 160 3.85 -0.60 -20.17
CA LYS A 160 2.90 -1.66 -20.54
C LYS A 160 1.80 -1.75 -19.48
N SER A 161 0.57 -1.39 -19.83
CA SER A 161 -0.56 -1.28 -18.90
C SER A 161 -1.70 -2.19 -19.31
N LEU A 162 -2.38 -2.79 -18.33
CA LEU A 162 -3.61 -3.53 -18.51
C LEU A 162 -4.70 -2.93 -17.62
N LEU A 163 -5.79 -2.51 -18.24
CA LEU A 163 -6.96 -1.95 -17.60
C LEU A 163 -8.19 -2.82 -17.88
N PRO A 164 -9.16 -2.88 -16.97
CA PRO A 164 -10.44 -3.50 -17.28
C PRO A 164 -11.23 -2.64 -18.28
N ILE A 165 -12.02 -3.29 -19.11
CA ILE A 165 -12.90 -2.64 -20.08
C ILE A 165 -14.03 -1.95 -19.32
N LYS A 166 -14.17 -0.65 -19.56
CA LYS A 166 -15.21 0.17 -18.92
C LYS A 166 -16.52 0.01 -19.69
N LYS A 167 -17.60 -0.30 -18.97
CA LYS A 167 -18.95 -0.27 -19.53
C LYS A 167 -19.30 1.14 -19.99
N GLU A 168 -19.68 1.30 -21.24
CA GLU A 168 -20.22 2.55 -21.77
C GLU A 168 -21.66 2.78 -21.30
N LYS A 169 -22.08 4.05 -21.29
CA LYS A 169 -23.44 4.40 -20.83
C LYS A 169 -24.45 3.91 -21.85
N GLY A 170 -25.34 3.03 -21.44
CA GLY A 170 -26.39 2.47 -22.28
C GLY A 170 -26.06 1.19 -23.04
N CYS A 171 -24.78 0.75 -23.04
CA CYS A 171 -24.36 -0.50 -23.67
C CYS A 171 -23.91 -1.51 -22.63
N ASP A 172 -24.32 -2.77 -22.76
CA ASP A 172 -23.81 -3.86 -21.93
C ASP A 172 -22.51 -4.41 -22.51
N LEU A 173 -21.61 -4.85 -21.64
CA LEU A 173 -20.40 -5.54 -22.04
C LEU A 173 -20.75 -6.86 -22.75
N THR A 174 -20.02 -7.18 -23.80
CA THR A 174 -20.12 -8.48 -24.49
C THR A 174 -19.69 -9.62 -23.56
N ALA A 175 -19.95 -10.86 -23.97
CA ALA A 175 -19.53 -12.04 -23.21
C ALA A 175 -18.00 -12.12 -23.08
N GLU A 176 -17.29 -11.79 -24.16
CA GLU A 176 -15.82 -11.75 -24.21
C GLU A 176 -15.24 -10.67 -23.29
N GLU A 177 -15.82 -9.47 -23.31
CA GLU A 177 -15.39 -8.36 -22.44
C GLU A 177 -15.64 -8.67 -20.95
N LYS A 178 -16.75 -9.33 -20.64
CA LYS A 178 -17.03 -9.81 -19.27
C LYS A 178 -16.00 -10.85 -18.84
N GLU A 179 -15.67 -11.80 -19.70
CA GLU A 179 -14.65 -12.83 -19.40
C GLU A 179 -13.26 -12.19 -19.24
N TYR A 180 -12.88 -11.26 -20.11
CA TYR A 180 -11.64 -10.47 -19.96
C TYR A 180 -11.60 -9.77 -18.59
N ASN A 181 -12.65 -9.04 -18.20
CA ASN A 181 -12.73 -8.34 -16.94
C ASN A 181 -12.67 -9.28 -15.73
N LYS A 182 -13.28 -10.46 -15.83
CA LYS A 182 -13.22 -11.50 -14.82
C LYS A 182 -11.79 -12.02 -14.64
N ASN A 183 -11.11 -12.34 -15.73
CA ASN A 183 -9.72 -12.80 -15.73
C ASN A 183 -8.75 -11.71 -15.24
N HIS A 184 -8.97 -10.45 -15.63
CA HIS A 184 -8.25 -9.29 -15.13
C HIS A 184 -8.40 -9.15 -13.60
N SER A 185 -9.63 -9.22 -13.09
CA SER A 185 -9.92 -9.12 -11.65
C SER A 185 -9.30 -10.28 -10.88
N ALA A 186 -9.37 -11.50 -11.41
CA ALA A 186 -8.76 -12.68 -10.78
C ALA A 186 -7.24 -12.54 -10.61
N LYS A 187 -6.54 -11.96 -11.60
CA LYS A 187 -5.11 -11.67 -11.48
C LYS A 187 -4.83 -10.57 -10.44
N ARG A 188 -5.67 -9.52 -10.39
CA ARG A 188 -5.51 -8.40 -9.46
C ARG A 188 -5.76 -8.72 -7.99
N ILE A 189 -6.41 -9.85 -7.68
CA ILE A 189 -6.68 -10.25 -6.28
C ILE A 189 -5.41 -10.31 -5.43
N VAL A 190 -4.24 -10.46 -6.03
CA VAL A 190 -2.94 -10.50 -5.37
C VAL A 190 -2.65 -9.22 -4.58
N ILE A 191 -2.87 -8.05 -5.17
CA ILE A 191 -2.64 -6.78 -4.46
C ILE A 191 -3.68 -6.56 -3.37
N GLU A 192 -4.91 -7.01 -3.57
CA GLU A 192 -5.95 -6.94 -2.55
C GLU A 192 -5.58 -7.82 -1.34
N HIS A 193 -5.07 -9.03 -1.59
CA HIS A 193 -4.55 -9.90 -0.53
C HIS A 193 -3.34 -9.29 0.19
N ALA A 194 -2.42 -8.63 -0.53
CA ALA A 194 -1.29 -7.93 0.09
C ALA A 194 -1.77 -6.80 1.00
N ILE A 195 -2.75 -6.00 0.55
CA ILE A 195 -3.37 -4.94 1.35
C ILE A 195 -4.13 -5.53 2.54
N CYS A 196 -4.85 -6.65 2.37
CA CYS A 196 -5.49 -7.36 3.48
C CYS A 196 -4.48 -7.82 4.53
N ARG A 197 -3.30 -8.32 4.13
CA ARG A 197 -2.23 -8.68 5.07
C ARG A 197 -1.72 -7.47 5.86
N ILE A 198 -1.57 -6.29 5.23
CA ILE A 198 -1.27 -5.03 5.93
C ILE A 198 -2.35 -4.71 6.95
N LYS A 199 -3.63 -4.81 6.57
CA LYS A 199 -4.78 -4.48 7.44
C LYS A 199 -5.00 -5.47 8.58
N LYS A 200 -4.44 -6.68 8.51
CA LYS A 200 -4.39 -7.59 9.66
C LYS A 200 -3.64 -6.98 10.86
N TYR A 201 -2.76 -6.03 10.65
CA TYR A 201 -2.19 -5.21 11.71
C TYR A 201 -3.17 -4.08 12.04
N ARG A 202 -3.84 -4.14 13.18
CA ARG A 202 -4.88 -3.17 13.57
C ARG A 202 -4.37 -1.73 13.56
N ILE A 203 -3.08 -1.51 13.82
CA ILE A 203 -2.46 -0.19 13.71
C ILE A 203 -2.58 0.43 12.30
N MET A 204 -2.75 -0.40 11.24
CA MET A 204 -2.96 0.02 9.85
C MET A 204 -4.41 -0.11 9.37
N ASN A 205 -5.30 -0.63 10.20
CA ASN A 205 -6.72 -0.81 9.87
C ASN A 205 -7.65 0.11 10.67
N ASP A 206 -7.45 0.17 11.97
CA ASP A 206 -8.27 0.96 12.88
C ASP A 206 -8.01 2.47 12.69
N VAL A 207 -8.79 3.31 13.37
CA VAL A 207 -8.54 4.77 13.39
C VAL A 207 -7.11 5.02 13.88
N PHE A 208 -6.29 5.66 13.06
CA PHE A 208 -4.88 5.89 13.36
C PHE A 208 -4.73 6.94 14.48
N ARG A 209 -4.55 6.48 15.71
CA ARG A 209 -4.48 7.32 16.93
C ARG A 209 -3.12 7.99 17.15
N ASN A 210 -2.05 7.46 16.52
CA ASN A 210 -0.73 8.04 16.62
C ASN A 210 -0.63 9.40 15.89
N ARG A 211 0.39 10.20 16.23
CA ARG A 211 0.68 11.42 15.46
C ARG A 211 0.93 11.10 13.99
N LEU A 212 0.29 11.80 13.07
CA LEU A 212 0.39 11.53 11.62
C LEU A 212 1.83 11.58 11.07
N ARG A 213 2.77 12.26 11.74
CA ARG A 213 4.20 12.23 11.36
C ARG A 213 4.83 10.84 11.49
N LYS A 214 4.27 9.96 12.34
CA LYS A 214 4.74 8.58 12.51
C LYS A 214 4.16 7.61 11.46
N TYR A 215 3.11 8.03 10.74
CA TYR A 215 2.35 7.17 9.84
C TYR A 215 3.22 6.49 8.78
N ASP A 216 4.06 7.26 8.09
CA ASP A 216 4.87 6.75 6.99
C ASP A 216 5.86 5.68 7.45
N ARG A 217 6.50 5.90 8.64
CA ARG A 217 7.40 4.92 9.26
C ARG A 217 6.67 3.64 9.67
N ILE A 218 5.51 3.77 10.31
CA ILE A 218 4.70 2.62 10.75
C ILE A 218 4.24 1.81 9.53
N SER A 219 3.77 2.48 8.49
CA SER A 219 3.36 1.79 7.27
C SER A 219 4.53 1.11 6.54
N ASP A 220 5.75 1.67 6.60
CA ASP A 220 6.96 1.01 6.10
C ASP A 220 7.25 -0.29 6.86
N ILE A 221 7.22 -0.23 8.20
CA ILE A 221 7.49 -1.39 9.05
C ILE A 221 6.46 -2.49 8.81
N VAL A 222 5.17 -2.16 8.80
CA VAL A 222 4.11 -3.16 8.55
C VAL A 222 4.24 -3.77 7.16
N SER A 223 4.52 -2.95 6.14
CA SER A 223 4.77 -3.45 4.79
C SER A 223 5.99 -4.37 4.74
N GLY A 224 7.05 -4.02 5.45
CA GLY A 224 8.26 -4.84 5.57
C GLY A 224 8.00 -6.18 6.31
N LEU A 225 7.15 -6.18 7.35
CA LEU A 225 6.74 -7.42 8.03
C LEU A 225 5.92 -8.32 7.10
N VAL A 226 5.03 -7.74 6.29
CA VAL A 226 4.28 -8.49 5.26
C VAL A 226 5.23 -9.09 4.24
N ASN A 227 6.18 -8.30 3.72
CA ASN A 227 7.18 -8.77 2.77
C ASN A 227 8.05 -9.88 3.36
N TYR A 228 8.55 -9.68 4.58
CA TYR A 228 9.36 -10.68 5.28
C TYR A 228 8.62 -12.02 5.39
N ARG A 229 7.34 -11.98 5.76
CA ARG A 229 6.51 -13.19 5.82
C ARG A 229 6.38 -13.85 4.44
N ILE A 230 6.10 -13.07 3.37
CA ILE A 230 5.95 -13.61 2.01
C ILE A 230 7.25 -14.27 1.53
N MET A 231 8.40 -13.64 1.82
CA MET A 231 9.73 -14.16 1.42
C MET A 231 10.13 -15.43 2.17
N ASN A 232 9.56 -15.68 3.36
CA ASN A 232 9.87 -16.85 4.20
C ASN A 232 8.69 -17.84 4.30
N THR A 233 7.67 -17.70 3.49
CA THR A 233 6.61 -18.71 3.35
C THR A 233 7.04 -19.63 2.21
N PHE A 234 7.45 -20.84 2.59
CA PHE A 234 7.76 -21.96 1.68
C PHE A 234 6.48 -22.62 1.23
#